data_e04238b463b5657c78a3ad91d01337fd
#
_entry.id   e04238b463b5657c78a3ad91d01337fd
#
_cell.length_a   1.000
_cell.length_b   1.000
_cell.length_c   1.000
_cell.angle_alpha   90.00
_cell.angle_beta   90.00
_cell.angle_gamma   90.00
#
_symmetry.space_group_name_H-M   'P 1'
#
loop_
_entity.id
_entity.type
_entity.pdbx_description
1 polymer ?
#
loop_
_entity_poly.entity_id
_entity_poly.type
_entity_poly.pdbx_seq_one_letter_code
_entity_poly.pdbx_strand_id
1 'polypeptide(L)'
;MAKLAELVKAVPQSRLLGDEKTMSLEFSSVSTDSRSLTPGALFFALSGPHFDGEEFIEAAQKRGAIAAVVTAKRLDEVQMKALRQGSGLPQIEVPDPLLALQQWAHYWRQNWLGQVIAVTGSNGKTTVKQMLAAIGGQALRGASVWATPGNLNNHIGLPLSVLGLRPQHRLAIFELGMNHPGEINILAAIACAQIALVNNAQREHQEFMKSIAAVALENGRVFESLPHDGIAIFPRDLQHEMIWRQQAGARQLLRFGFADQAGDSDHPGGDVVGQWQGVAGEQVGHFTIEFPNQHSIEIHSRGVGHHFAMNCLAAAACAYAAGIETDDIAAALNHFEAVSGRGQRFTIAGGGMLVDDSYNANPDSVRAAIDALQRLPKPQALVLGDMGEVGDRGDEFHEEVLRYADSKDIASLWLHGDAMARAAQSTGIGDHFSELEPLIRDLSDWLHQQQAKAHRPSIWIKGSRFMKMERVVRALQIHGVSGVACC
;
A
#
# COMPACT_ATOMS: atom_id res chain seq x y z
N MET A 1 8.27 14.36 -21.53
CA MET A 1 8.87 13.20 -20.89
C MET A 1 10.06 12.71 -21.70
N ALA A 2 9.87 12.06 -22.83
CA ALA A 2 10.92 11.50 -23.65
C ALA A 2 10.50 11.44 -25.13
N LYS A 3 11.46 11.15 -26.04
CA LYS A 3 11.17 10.91 -27.47
C LYS A 3 10.91 9.43 -27.72
N LEU A 4 10.12 9.11 -28.76
CA LEU A 4 9.91 7.71 -29.17
C LEU A 4 11.21 7.00 -29.50
N ALA A 5 12.20 7.71 -30.07
CA ALA A 5 13.54 7.16 -30.32
C ALA A 5 14.25 6.65 -29.06
N GLU A 6 14.05 7.30 -27.91
CA GLU A 6 14.64 6.86 -26.64
C GLU A 6 14.00 5.54 -26.16
N LEU A 7 12.68 5.42 -26.30
CA LEU A 7 11.98 4.19 -25.95
C LEU A 7 12.42 3.02 -26.84
N VAL A 8 12.46 3.24 -28.16
CA VAL A 8 12.92 2.21 -29.13
C VAL A 8 14.36 1.78 -28.84
N LYS A 9 15.23 2.69 -28.41
CA LYS A 9 16.59 2.36 -27.99
C LYS A 9 16.64 1.57 -26.68
N ALA A 10 15.75 1.89 -25.73
CA ALA A 10 15.74 1.32 -24.38
C ALA A 10 15.04 -0.05 -24.29
N VAL A 11 14.07 -0.30 -25.19
CA VAL A 11 13.28 -1.53 -25.20
C VAL A 11 13.81 -2.48 -26.27
N PRO A 12 14.40 -3.61 -25.90
CA PRO A 12 14.92 -4.59 -26.86
C PRO A 12 13.83 -5.12 -27.80
N GLN A 13 14.21 -5.37 -29.05
CA GLN A 13 13.35 -5.92 -30.12
C GLN A 13 12.14 -5.02 -30.45
N SER A 14 12.14 -3.76 -30.03
CA SER A 14 11.12 -2.80 -30.45
C SER A 14 11.40 -2.27 -31.85
N ARG A 15 10.32 -2.04 -32.62
CA ARG A 15 10.38 -1.51 -33.99
C ARG A 15 9.27 -0.49 -34.23
N LEU A 16 9.61 0.68 -34.76
CA LEU A 16 8.60 1.63 -35.19
C LEU A 16 7.92 1.16 -36.48
N LEU A 17 6.59 1.15 -36.45
CA LEU A 17 5.75 0.99 -37.63
C LEU A 17 5.17 2.35 -38.01
N GLY A 18 5.69 2.96 -39.07
CA GLY A 18 5.26 4.30 -39.51
C GLY A 18 6.37 5.09 -40.20
N ASP A 19 6.20 6.41 -40.29
CA ASP A 19 7.21 7.32 -40.82
C ASP A 19 8.35 7.49 -39.81
N GLU A 20 9.59 7.38 -40.24
CA GLU A 20 10.79 7.57 -39.40
C GLU A 20 10.82 8.97 -38.73
N LYS A 21 10.19 9.98 -39.32
CA LYS A 21 10.03 11.30 -38.69
C LYS A 21 9.32 11.25 -37.34
N THR A 22 8.47 10.26 -37.13
CA THR A 22 7.74 10.09 -35.87
C THR A 22 8.66 9.72 -34.70
N MET A 23 9.88 9.22 -34.94
CA MET A 23 10.87 8.95 -33.90
C MET A 23 11.24 10.20 -33.07
N SER A 24 11.10 11.40 -33.65
CA SER A 24 11.33 12.66 -32.95
C SER A 24 10.16 13.14 -32.10
N LEU A 25 9.00 12.50 -32.19
CA LEU A 25 7.83 12.87 -31.38
C LEU A 25 8.12 12.68 -29.88
N GLU A 26 7.72 13.69 -29.12
CA GLU A 26 7.87 13.67 -27.66
C GLU A 26 6.51 13.30 -27.02
N PHE A 27 6.54 12.32 -26.13
CA PHE A 27 5.38 12.02 -25.28
C PHE A 27 5.54 12.63 -23.89
N SER A 28 4.41 13.09 -23.33
CA SER A 28 4.38 13.77 -22.03
C SER A 28 4.12 12.80 -20.87
N SER A 29 3.45 11.68 -21.14
CA SER A 29 3.06 10.67 -20.16
C SER A 29 2.91 9.30 -20.81
N VAL A 30 2.71 8.27 -19.98
CA VAL A 30 2.40 6.90 -20.39
C VAL A 30 1.06 6.50 -19.80
N SER A 31 0.24 5.78 -20.58
CA SER A 31 -1.05 5.24 -20.12
C SER A 31 -1.27 3.83 -20.65
N THR A 32 -1.93 3.01 -19.84
CA THR A 32 -2.47 1.69 -20.23
C THR A 32 -4.01 1.70 -20.31
N ASP A 33 -4.64 2.84 -20.00
CA ASP A 33 -6.10 3.00 -20.02
C ASP A 33 -6.49 4.14 -20.98
N SER A 34 -7.15 3.78 -22.10
CA SER A 34 -7.60 4.73 -23.11
C SER A 34 -8.66 5.71 -22.58
N ARG A 35 -9.38 5.37 -21.48
CA ARG A 35 -10.45 6.20 -20.89
C ARG A 35 -9.93 7.39 -20.08
N SER A 36 -8.77 7.23 -19.46
CA SER A 36 -8.10 8.24 -18.61
C SER A 36 -6.87 8.87 -19.25
N LEU A 37 -6.54 8.49 -20.48
CA LEU A 37 -5.39 8.99 -21.24
C LEU A 37 -5.46 10.51 -21.44
N THR A 38 -4.34 11.18 -21.21
CA THR A 38 -4.21 12.63 -21.48
C THR A 38 -3.58 12.88 -22.85
N PRO A 39 -3.92 14.00 -23.54
CA PRO A 39 -3.29 14.34 -24.81
C PRO A 39 -1.76 14.38 -24.72
N GLY A 40 -1.08 13.86 -25.73
CA GLY A 40 0.38 13.74 -25.75
C GLY A 40 0.92 12.48 -25.08
N ALA A 41 0.07 11.57 -24.60
CA ALA A 41 0.50 10.33 -23.97
C ALA A 41 0.94 9.26 -24.99
N LEU A 42 1.81 8.37 -24.56
CA LEU A 42 2.11 7.10 -25.20
C LEU A 42 1.19 6.03 -24.62
N PHE A 43 0.43 5.33 -25.46
CA PHE A 43 -0.48 4.29 -25.05
C PHE A 43 0.17 2.90 -25.11
N PHE A 44 0.19 2.15 -24.03
CA PHE A 44 0.58 0.74 -24.03
C PHE A 44 -0.66 -0.14 -24.12
N ALA A 45 -0.81 -0.82 -25.23
CA ALA A 45 -1.93 -1.72 -25.51
C ALA A 45 -1.72 -3.09 -24.84
N LEU A 46 -1.95 -3.14 -23.53
CA LEU A 46 -1.83 -4.39 -22.76
C LEU A 46 -3.01 -5.30 -23.03
N SER A 47 -2.77 -6.61 -23.13
CA SER A 47 -3.81 -7.63 -23.23
C SER A 47 -3.95 -8.38 -21.90
N GLY A 48 -5.16 -8.73 -21.55
CA GLY A 48 -5.50 -9.51 -20.36
C GLY A 48 -6.42 -10.67 -20.67
N PRO A 49 -6.82 -11.49 -19.69
CA PRO A 49 -7.67 -12.66 -19.90
C PRO A 49 -9.03 -12.34 -20.55
N HIS A 50 -9.52 -11.11 -20.39
CA HIS A 50 -10.88 -10.71 -20.78
C HIS A 50 -10.91 -9.52 -21.76
N PHE A 51 -9.76 -9.00 -22.19
CA PHE A 51 -9.69 -7.87 -23.13
C PHE A 51 -8.37 -7.88 -23.91
N ASP A 52 -8.39 -7.27 -25.11
CA ASP A 52 -7.21 -6.96 -25.90
C ASP A 52 -7.05 -5.44 -25.98
N GLY A 53 -5.94 -4.92 -25.45
CA GLY A 53 -5.65 -3.47 -25.43
C GLY A 53 -5.56 -2.86 -26.83
N GLU A 54 -5.25 -3.66 -27.85
CA GLU A 54 -5.17 -3.19 -29.24
C GLU A 54 -6.52 -2.77 -29.82
N GLU A 55 -7.63 -3.30 -29.30
CA GLU A 55 -8.98 -2.87 -29.69
C GLU A 55 -9.27 -1.39 -29.30
N PHE A 56 -8.49 -0.83 -28.37
CA PHE A 56 -8.64 0.54 -27.87
C PHE A 56 -7.71 1.57 -28.52
N ILE A 57 -6.91 1.19 -29.54
CA ILE A 57 -5.96 2.10 -30.21
C ILE A 57 -6.69 3.31 -30.83
N GLU A 58 -7.84 3.09 -31.49
CA GLU A 58 -8.63 4.19 -32.07
C GLU A 58 -9.17 5.13 -30.99
N ALA A 59 -9.61 4.58 -29.86
CA ALA A 59 -10.08 5.37 -28.71
C ALA A 59 -8.94 6.20 -28.09
N ALA A 60 -7.74 5.62 -27.96
CA ALA A 60 -6.54 6.30 -27.51
C ALA A 60 -6.14 7.43 -28.47
N GLN A 61 -6.19 7.19 -29.78
CA GLN A 61 -5.92 8.22 -30.80
C GLN A 61 -6.90 9.40 -30.70
N LYS A 62 -8.21 9.11 -30.59
CA LYS A 62 -9.26 10.14 -30.44
C LYS A 62 -9.06 11.00 -29.19
N ARG A 63 -8.41 10.45 -28.14
CA ARG A 63 -8.06 11.17 -26.90
C ARG A 63 -6.69 11.86 -26.96
N GLY A 64 -6.00 11.78 -28.08
CA GLY A 64 -4.74 12.50 -28.30
C GLY A 64 -3.49 11.71 -27.90
N ALA A 65 -3.54 10.39 -27.89
CA ALA A 65 -2.32 9.58 -27.87
C ALA A 65 -1.44 9.94 -29.09
N ILE A 66 -0.12 10.00 -28.89
CA ILE A 66 0.81 10.33 -29.98
C ILE A 66 1.37 9.08 -30.67
N ALA A 67 1.37 7.96 -29.97
CA ALA A 67 1.76 6.64 -30.47
C ALA A 67 1.18 5.54 -29.57
N ALA A 68 1.19 4.30 -30.05
CA ALA A 68 0.84 3.12 -29.27
C ALA A 68 1.99 2.08 -29.28
N VAL A 69 2.19 1.40 -28.15
CA VAL A 69 3.03 0.20 -28.06
C VAL A 69 2.12 -1.01 -28.19
N VAL A 70 2.40 -1.88 -29.13
CA VAL A 70 1.54 -2.99 -29.54
C VAL A 70 2.31 -4.30 -29.64
N THR A 71 1.61 -5.43 -29.60
CA THR A 71 2.22 -6.74 -29.85
C THR A 71 2.61 -6.88 -31.32
N ALA A 72 3.68 -7.62 -31.58
CA ALA A 72 4.11 -7.96 -32.93
C ALA A 72 3.03 -8.83 -33.65
N LYS A 73 2.15 -8.17 -34.36
CA LYS A 73 1.13 -8.77 -35.23
C LYS A 73 1.39 -8.41 -36.69
N ARG A 74 1.06 -9.30 -37.60
CA ARG A 74 1.05 -8.93 -39.02
C ARG A 74 -0.11 -7.96 -39.27
N LEU A 75 0.21 -6.70 -39.46
CA LEU A 75 -0.73 -5.70 -39.98
C LEU A 75 -1.01 -6.03 -41.45
N ASP A 76 -2.25 -5.83 -41.91
CA ASP A 76 -2.59 -5.93 -43.32
C ASP A 76 -1.95 -4.79 -44.12
N GLU A 77 -1.96 -4.90 -45.46
CA GLU A 77 -1.35 -3.90 -46.33
C GLU A 77 -2.00 -2.53 -46.22
N VAL A 78 -3.30 -2.45 -45.91
CA VAL A 78 -4.06 -1.22 -45.78
C VAL A 78 -3.62 -0.52 -44.52
N GLN A 79 -3.53 -1.22 -43.39
CA GLN A 79 -3.07 -0.70 -42.12
C GLN A 79 -1.60 -0.21 -42.22
N MET A 80 -0.72 -0.99 -42.81
CA MET A 80 0.68 -0.60 -43.03
C MET A 80 0.80 0.62 -43.95
N LYS A 81 -0.04 0.73 -44.99
CA LYS A 81 -0.08 1.88 -45.89
C LYS A 81 -0.54 3.13 -45.17
N ALA A 82 -1.59 3.03 -44.33
CA ALA A 82 -2.10 4.14 -43.51
C ALA A 82 -1.03 4.68 -42.55
N LEU A 83 -0.33 3.78 -41.86
CA LEU A 83 0.75 4.17 -40.94
C LEU A 83 1.91 4.86 -41.69
N ARG A 84 2.34 4.36 -42.85
CA ARG A 84 3.40 4.97 -43.68
C ARG A 84 2.99 6.32 -44.25
N GLN A 85 1.71 6.54 -44.49
CA GLN A 85 1.15 7.81 -44.98
C GLN A 85 0.83 8.80 -43.87
N GLY A 86 1.07 8.44 -42.59
CA GLY A 86 0.82 9.33 -41.44
C GLY A 86 -0.68 9.52 -41.12
N SER A 87 -1.57 8.67 -41.68
CA SER A 87 -3.01 8.75 -41.45
C SER A 87 -3.49 7.93 -40.25
N GLY A 88 -2.63 7.06 -39.68
CA GLY A 88 -2.90 6.26 -38.47
C GLY A 88 -2.04 6.69 -37.28
N LEU A 89 -2.40 6.24 -36.08
CA LEU A 89 -1.58 6.41 -34.89
C LEU A 89 -0.26 5.66 -35.06
N PRO A 90 0.93 6.29 -34.96
CA PRO A 90 2.22 5.58 -35.00
C PRO A 90 2.26 4.46 -34.00
N GLN A 91 2.80 3.30 -34.38
CA GLN A 91 2.87 2.12 -33.52
C GLN A 91 4.32 1.71 -33.29
N ILE A 92 4.64 1.30 -32.08
CA ILE A 92 5.88 0.64 -31.72
C ILE A 92 5.56 -0.81 -31.43
N GLU A 93 6.01 -1.68 -32.35
CA GLU A 93 5.86 -3.13 -32.26
C GLU A 93 6.88 -3.69 -31.26
N VAL A 94 6.41 -4.53 -30.34
CA VAL A 94 7.22 -5.23 -29.34
C VAL A 94 6.74 -6.68 -29.20
N PRO A 95 7.59 -7.61 -28.72
CA PRO A 95 7.13 -8.99 -28.44
C PRO A 95 6.05 -9.06 -27.36
N ASP A 96 6.18 -8.23 -26.30
CA ASP A 96 5.25 -8.18 -25.16
C ASP A 96 5.17 -6.72 -24.65
N PRO A 97 4.01 -6.06 -24.79
CA PRO A 97 3.81 -4.69 -24.30
C PRO A 97 3.98 -4.52 -22.79
N LEU A 98 3.67 -5.54 -21.98
CA LEU A 98 3.87 -5.47 -20.53
C LEU A 98 5.36 -5.50 -20.19
N LEU A 99 6.10 -6.41 -20.78
CA LEU A 99 7.56 -6.46 -20.62
C LEU A 99 8.21 -5.16 -21.12
N ALA A 100 7.75 -4.62 -22.24
CA ALA A 100 8.21 -3.34 -22.78
C ALA A 100 7.95 -2.17 -21.82
N LEU A 101 6.78 -2.13 -21.17
CA LEU A 101 6.45 -1.14 -20.14
C LEU A 101 7.40 -1.23 -18.94
N GLN A 102 7.70 -2.44 -18.48
CA GLN A 102 8.62 -2.70 -17.36
C GLN A 102 10.06 -2.30 -17.72
N GLN A 103 10.53 -2.66 -18.90
CA GLN A 103 11.87 -2.30 -19.42
C GLN A 103 12.02 -0.79 -19.59
N TRP A 104 10.99 -0.11 -20.11
CA TRP A 104 10.96 1.33 -20.24
C TRP A 104 10.97 2.01 -18.85
N ALA A 105 10.20 1.52 -17.90
CA ALA A 105 10.20 2.04 -16.53
C ALA A 105 11.57 1.85 -15.85
N HIS A 106 12.18 0.69 -16.00
CA HIS A 106 13.53 0.43 -15.49
C HIS A 106 14.56 1.39 -16.09
N TYR A 107 14.56 1.55 -17.42
CA TYR A 107 15.45 2.53 -18.09
C TYR A 107 15.20 3.95 -17.58
N TRP A 108 13.94 4.39 -17.46
CA TRP A 108 13.56 5.70 -16.93
C TRP A 108 14.09 5.91 -15.52
N ARG A 109 13.94 4.89 -14.65
CA ARG A 109 14.44 4.92 -13.28
C ARG A 109 15.96 5.03 -13.20
N GLN A 110 16.69 4.31 -14.03
CA GLN A 110 18.16 4.36 -14.06
C GLN A 110 18.71 5.73 -14.46
N ASN A 111 17.97 6.49 -15.26
CA ASN A 111 18.36 7.83 -15.69
C ASN A 111 17.89 8.95 -14.75
N TRP A 112 17.21 8.61 -13.65
CA TRP A 112 16.78 9.54 -12.62
C TRP A 112 17.70 9.43 -11.39
N LEU A 113 18.24 10.57 -10.91
CA LEU A 113 19.33 10.61 -9.93
C LEU A 113 18.87 10.74 -8.48
N GLY A 114 17.58 10.83 -8.21
CA GLY A 114 17.08 10.95 -6.84
C GLY A 114 17.16 9.64 -6.06
N GLN A 115 16.95 9.75 -4.74
CA GLN A 115 16.95 8.62 -3.84
C GLN A 115 15.61 7.87 -3.87
N VAL A 116 15.65 6.55 -3.80
CA VAL A 116 14.45 5.70 -3.78
C VAL A 116 14.40 4.87 -2.53
N ILE A 117 13.23 4.90 -1.88
CA ILE A 117 12.83 3.98 -0.82
C ILE A 117 11.78 3.02 -1.39
N ALA A 118 12.04 1.72 -1.32
CA ALA A 118 11.07 0.68 -1.65
C ALA A 118 10.42 0.15 -0.36
N VAL A 119 9.09 0.04 -0.36
CA VAL A 119 8.30 -0.41 0.80
C VAL A 119 7.49 -1.64 0.42
N THR A 120 7.76 -2.77 1.08
CA THR A 120 6.97 -3.99 0.95
C THR A 120 6.57 -4.54 2.33
N GLY A 121 5.89 -5.70 2.38
CA GLY A 121 5.40 -6.35 3.59
C GLY A 121 3.91 -6.65 3.51
N SER A 122 3.39 -7.44 4.42
CA SER A 122 2.00 -7.88 4.41
C SER A 122 1.02 -6.73 4.70
N ASN A 123 1.22 -6.03 5.79
CA ASN A 123 0.33 -4.96 6.24
C ASN A 123 1.09 -3.64 6.43
N GLY A 124 0.37 -2.50 6.33
CA GLY A 124 0.92 -1.18 6.61
C GLY A 124 1.69 -0.51 5.47
N LYS A 125 1.98 -1.19 4.35
CA LYS A 125 2.72 -0.65 3.19
C LYS A 125 2.29 0.78 2.80
N THR A 126 1.02 0.97 2.52
CA THR A 126 0.48 2.28 2.10
C THR A 126 0.57 3.33 3.21
N THR A 127 0.33 2.92 4.46
CA THR A 127 0.46 3.84 5.62
C THR A 127 1.89 4.32 5.76
N VAL A 128 2.87 3.42 5.74
CA VAL A 128 4.31 3.76 5.81
C VAL A 128 4.71 4.63 4.61
N LYS A 129 4.30 4.27 3.39
CA LYS A 129 4.52 5.10 2.19
C LYS A 129 4.01 6.53 2.37
N GLN A 130 2.81 6.71 2.91
CA GLN A 130 2.23 8.04 3.14
C GLN A 130 2.93 8.79 4.27
N MET A 131 3.33 8.10 5.35
CA MET A 131 4.17 8.68 6.40
C MET A 131 5.50 9.18 5.82
N LEU A 132 6.17 8.36 5.00
CA LEU A 132 7.41 8.75 4.33
C LEU A 132 7.21 9.93 3.37
N ALA A 133 6.08 9.96 2.66
CA ALA A 133 5.75 11.10 1.79
C ALA A 133 5.54 12.39 2.61
N ALA A 134 4.90 12.30 3.78
CA ALA A 134 4.73 13.43 4.69
C ALA A 134 6.08 13.89 5.27
N ILE A 135 6.94 12.96 5.72
CA ILE A 135 8.27 13.26 6.26
C ILE A 135 9.14 13.92 5.17
N GLY A 136 9.18 13.31 3.97
CA GLY A 136 9.93 13.88 2.84
C GLY A 136 9.38 15.25 2.41
N GLY A 137 8.05 15.44 2.44
CA GLY A 137 7.39 16.71 2.17
C GLY A 137 7.78 17.80 3.16
N GLN A 138 7.91 17.45 4.44
CA GLN A 138 8.40 18.34 5.51
C GLN A 138 9.86 18.72 5.28
N ALA A 139 10.75 17.73 5.11
CA ALA A 139 12.18 17.93 5.00
C ALA A 139 12.61 18.62 3.69
N LEU A 140 11.98 18.25 2.56
CA LEU A 140 12.35 18.73 1.23
C LEU A 140 11.44 19.85 0.68
N ARG A 141 10.53 20.37 1.50
CA ARG A 141 9.59 21.45 1.16
C ARG A 141 8.74 21.15 -0.10
N GLY A 142 7.98 20.07 -0.05
CA GLY A 142 6.83 19.86 -0.94
C GLY A 142 7.12 19.16 -2.27
N ALA A 143 7.29 19.88 -3.36
CA ALA A 143 7.29 19.34 -4.73
C ALA A 143 8.42 18.35 -5.09
N SER A 144 9.36 18.09 -4.17
CA SER A 144 10.53 17.24 -4.37
C SER A 144 10.30 15.76 -4.05
N VAL A 145 9.12 15.37 -3.58
CA VAL A 145 8.79 13.98 -3.21
C VAL A 145 7.81 13.38 -4.20
N TRP A 146 8.09 12.16 -4.63
CA TRP A 146 7.19 11.33 -5.43
C TRP A 146 6.86 10.04 -4.67
N ALA A 147 5.60 9.73 -4.47
CA ALA A 147 5.17 8.48 -3.86
C ALA A 147 4.21 7.75 -4.79
N THR A 148 4.24 6.42 -4.77
CA THR A 148 3.31 5.58 -5.55
C THR A 148 1.88 6.10 -5.45
N PRO A 149 1.26 6.55 -6.55
CA PRO A 149 -0.13 7.00 -6.55
C PRO A 149 -1.10 5.86 -6.26
N GLY A 150 -2.06 6.09 -5.36
CA GLY A 150 -3.07 5.09 -5.03
C GLY A 150 -2.47 3.73 -4.65
N ASN A 151 -2.87 2.69 -5.38
CA ASN A 151 -2.41 1.30 -5.24
C ASN A 151 -1.64 0.79 -6.48
N LEU A 152 -0.93 1.66 -7.20
CA LEU A 152 -0.11 1.30 -8.36
C LEU A 152 1.17 0.56 -7.94
N ASN A 153 1.04 -0.58 -7.26
CA ASN A 153 2.09 -1.31 -6.59
C ASN A 153 2.39 -2.71 -7.14
N ASN A 154 1.70 -3.12 -8.23
CA ASN A 154 1.88 -4.41 -8.89
C ASN A 154 2.72 -4.30 -10.19
N HIS A 155 2.85 -5.39 -10.94
CA HIS A 155 3.66 -5.51 -12.16
C HIS A 155 3.24 -4.58 -13.32
N ILE A 156 2.06 -3.95 -13.27
CA ILE A 156 1.61 -2.90 -14.20
C ILE A 156 1.70 -1.52 -13.52
N GLY A 157 1.23 -1.44 -12.28
CA GLY A 157 1.11 -0.18 -11.55
C GLY A 157 2.44 0.44 -11.17
N LEU A 158 3.40 -0.36 -10.69
CA LEU A 158 4.73 0.15 -10.33
C LEU A 158 5.48 0.76 -11.52
N PRO A 159 5.54 0.12 -12.71
CA PRO A 159 6.08 0.78 -13.90
C PRO A 159 5.46 2.15 -14.18
N LEU A 160 4.13 2.27 -14.13
CA LEU A 160 3.43 3.54 -14.32
C LEU A 160 3.79 4.57 -13.24
N SER A 161 3.93 4.12 -11.98
CA SER A 161 4.39 4.96 -10.88
C SER A 161 5.82 5.47 -11.10
N VAL A 162 6.74 4.61 -11.53
CA VAL A 162 8.13 4.97 -11.84
C VAL A 162 8.19 5.96 -13.01
N LEU A 163 7.38 5.77 -14.03
CA LEU A 163 7.28 6.68 -15.18
C LEU A 163 6.67 8.04 -14.83
N GLY A 164 6.11 8.19 -13.62
CA GLY A 164 5.73 9.47 -13.02
C GLY A 164 6.88 10.32 -12.51
N LEU A 165 8.10 9.78 -12.38
CA LEU A 165 9.27 10.54 -11.94
C LEU A 165 9.60 11.70 -12.88
N ARG A 166 9.99 12.83 -12.29
CA ARG A 166 10.36 14.07 -12.99
C ARG A 166 11.67 14.62 -12.40
N PRO A 167 12.40 15.47 -13.13
CA PRO A 167 13.70 16.02 -12.68
C PRO A 167 13.64 16.80 -11.36
N GLN A 168 12.49 17.40 -11.00
CA GLN A 168 12.32 18.11 -9.75
C GLN A 168 12.19 17.22 -8.53
N HIS A 169 11.83 15.94 -8.70
CA HIS A 169 11.74 15.00 -7.58
C HIS A 169 13.15 14.63 -7.10
N ARG A 170 13.34 14.58 -5.79
CA ARG A 170 14.60 14.23 -5.12
C ARG A 170 14.50 12.93 -4.34
N LEU A 171 13.29 12.64 -3.85
CA LEU A 171 12.97 11.42 -3.12
C LEU A 171 11.78 10.74 -3.81
N ALA A 172 11.89 9.45 -4.04
CA ALA A 172 10.79 8.61 -4.49
C ALA A 172 10.52 7.48 -3.49
N ILE A 173 9.23 7.21 -3.25
CA ILE A 173 8.79 6.16 -2.34
C ILE A 173 7.89 5.22 -3.14
N PHE A 174 8.40 4.02 -3.42
CA PHE A 174 7.66 3.01 -4.17
C PHE A 174 7.11 1.93 -3.25
N GLU A 175 5.79 1.74 -3.33
CA GLU A 175 5.10 0.63 -2.70
C GLU A 175 5.16 -0.59 -3.63
N LEU A 176 5.64 -1.72 -3.12
CA LEU A 176 5.74 -3.00 -3.83
C LEU A 176 4.75 -3.97 -3.20
N GLY A 177 3.77 -4.41 -3.98
CA GLY A 177 2.77 -5.39 -3.58
C GLY A 177 2.89 -6.66 -4.41
N MET A 178 2.68 -7.81 -3.79
CA MET A 178 2.66 -9.11 -4.43
C MET A 178 1.32 -9.81 -4.24
N ASN A 179 1.00 -10.72 -5.14
CA ASN A 179 -0.01 -11.75 -4.97
C ASN A 179 0.63 -13.14 -5.10
N HIS A 180 1.67 -13.28 -5.95
CA HIS A 180 2.32 -14.54 -6.27
C HIS A 180 3.82 -14.50 -5.99
N PRO A 181 4.43 -15.68 -5.74
CA PRO A 181 5.88 -15.79 -5.62
C PRO A 181 6.62 -15.30 -6.89
N GLY A 182 7.71 -14.56 -6.69
CA GLY A 182 8.57 -14.01 -7.75
C GLY A 182 8.21 -12.57 -8.16
N GLU A 183 7.05 -12.04 -7.76
CA GLU A 183 6.62 -10.69 -8.16
C GLU A 183 7.48 -9.60 -7.51
N ILE A 184 7.84 -9.73 -6.23
CA ILE A 184 8.68 -8.72 -5.55
C ILE A 184 10.03 -8.55 -6.24
N ASN A 185 10.62 -9.63 -6.73
CA ASN A 185 11.89 -9.56 -7.44
C ASN A 185 11.81 -8.70 -8.71
N ILE A 186 10.73 -8.87 -9.50
CA ILE A 186 10.48 -8.06 -10.71
C ILE A 186 10.29 -6.59 -10.33
N LEU A 187 9.47 -6.30 -9.32
CA LEU A 187 9.18 -4.95 -8.86
C LEU A 187 10.42 -4.26 -8.31
N ALA A 188 11.21 -4.95 -7.50
CA ALA A 188 12.45 -4.43 -6.92
C ALA A 188 13.48 -4.09 -7.99
N ALA A 189 13.61 -4.93 -9.03
CA ALA A 189 14.49 -4.65 -10.17
C ALA A 189 14.07 -3.38 -10.94
N ILE A 190 12.76 -3.11 -11.07
CA ILE A 190 12.25 -1.89 -11.71
C ILE A 190 12.47 -0.65 -10.81
N ALA A 191 12.23 -0.79 -9.51
CA ALA A 191 12.34 0.31 -8.54
C ALA A 191 13.79 0.79 -8.36
N CYS A 192 14.79 -0.08 -8.48
CA CYS A 192 16.22 0.22 -8.27
C CYS A 192 16.44 1.08 -7.01
N ALA A 193 15.96 0.60 -5.86
CA ALA A 193 15.98 1.33 -4.61
C ALA A 193 17.38 1.33 -3.97
N GLN A 194 17.71 2.36 -3.21
CA GLN A 194 18.87 2.43 -2.33
C GLN A 194 18.52 2.03 -0.89
N ILE A 195 17.26 2.20 -0.52
CA ILE A 195 16.72 1.83 0.79
C ILE A 195 15.52 0.94 0.55
N ALA A 196 15.45 -0.21 1.21
CA ALA A 196 14.32 -1.11 1.10
C ALA A 196 13.82 -1.51 2.47
N LEU A 197 12.50 -1.51 2.63
CA LEU A 197 11.79 -1.88 3.84
C LEU A 197 10.94 -3.12 3.60
N VAL A 198 11.11 -4.13 4.45
CA VAL A 198 10.08 -5.13 4.74
C VAL A 198 9.38 -4.72 6.02
N ASN A 199 8.12 -4.28 5.93
CA ASN A 199 7.38 -3.78 7.09
C ASN A 199 6.99 -4.90 8.07
N ASN A 200 6.57 -6.04 7.56
CA ASN A 200 6.25 -7.25 8.32
C ASN A 200 6.02 -8.44 7.38
N ALA A 201 5.94 -9.64 7.96
CA ALA A 201 5.44 -10.84 7.30
C ALA A 201 4.31 -11.44 8.13
N GLN A 202 3.12 -11.53 7.55
CA GLN A 202 1.88 -11.97 8.18
C GLN A 202 1.06 -12.80 7.19
N ARG A 203 -0.11 -13.30 7.61
CA ARG A 203 -1.01 -14.09 6.76
C ARG A 203 -1.69 -13.21 5.71
N GLU A 204 -1.04 -13.04 4.55
CA GLU A 204 -1.61 -12.41 3.37
C GLU A 204 -1.53 -13.37 2.19
N HIS A 205 -2.43 -13.23 1.22
CA HIS A 205 -2.46 -14.02 -0.03
C HIS A 205 -2.29 -15.55 0.20
N GLN A 206 -2.93 -16.09 1.26
CA GLN A 206 -2.76 -17.48 1.67
C GLN A 206 -3.24 -18.49 0.61
N GLU A 207 -3.99 -18.04 -0.37
CA GLU A 207 -4.33 -18.81 -1.56
C GLU A 207 -3.08 -19.19 -2.37
N PHE A 208 -2.08 -18.31 -2.43
CA PHE A 208 -0.86 -18.47 -3.23
C PHE A 208 0.38 -18.68 -2.37
N MET A 209 0.40 -18.11 -1.16
CA MET A 209 1.51 -18.16 -0.21
C MET A 209 1.24 -19.20 0.86
N LYS A 210 1.92 -20.35 0.79
CA LYS A 210 1.65 -21.52 1.65
C LYS A 210 1.96 -21.33 3.13
N SER A 211 2.74 -20.31 3.52
CA SER A 211 3.12 -20.05 4.90
C SER A 211 3.61 -18.62 5.10
N ILE A 212 3.63 -18.16 6.37
CA ILE A 212 4.20 -16.86 6.72
C ILE A 212 5.70 -16.80 6.38
N ALA A 213 6.43 -17.91 6.54
CA ALA A 213 7.84 -17.97 6.13
C ALA A 213 8.01 -17.76 4.61
N ALA A 214 7.10 -18.28 3.77
CA ALA A 214 7.10 -18.02 2.34
C ALA A 214 6.82 -16.55 2.02
N VAL A 215 5.90 -15.92 2.77
CA VAL A 215 5.63 -14.48 2.69
C VAL A 215 6.87 -13.67 3.08
N ALA A 216 7.54 -14.04 4.17
CA ALA A 216 8.78 -13.40 4.63
C ALA A 216 9.89 -13.49 3.58
N LEU A 217 10.06 -14.69 2.99
CA LEU A 217 11.04 -14.94 1.96
C LEU A 217 10.77 -14.12 0.70
N GLU A 218 9.52 -14.06 0.25
CA GLU A 218 9.15 -13.30 -0.95
C GLU A 218 9.30 -11.79 -0.73
N ASN A 219 8.79 -11.24 0.38
CA ASN A 219 8.98 -9.82 0.70
C ASN A 219 10.46 -9.46 0.81
N GLY A 220 11.29 -10.32 1.41
CA GLY A 220 12.72 -10.11 1.58
C GLY A 220 13.52 -10.07 0.26
N ARG A 221 12.96 -10.55 -0.86
CA ARG A 221 13.60 -10.44 -2.19
C ARG A 221 13.86 -8.99 -2.61
N VAL A 222 13.17 -8.02 -2.00
CA VAL A 222 13.45 -6.60 -2.21
C VAL A 222 14.90 -6.24 -1.86
N PHE A 223 15.50 -6.93 -0.91
CA PHE A 223 16.88 -6.69 -0.49
C PHE A 223 17.92 -7.18 -1.51
N GLU A 224 17.60 -8.23 -2.27
CA GLU A 224 18.50 -8.80 -3.27
C GLU A 224 18.81 -7.79 -4.39
N SER A 225 17.89 -6.87 -4.68
CA SER A 225 18.03 -5.83 -5.72
C SER A 225 18.71 -4.54 -5.22
N LEU A 226 19.01 -4.42 -3.93
CA LEU A 226 19.73 -3.26 -3.40
C LEU A 226 21.18 -3.23 -3.92
N PRO A 227 21.75 -2.03 -4.17
CA PRO A 227 23.18 -1.90 -4.44
C PRO A 227 24.03 -2.34 -3.24
N HIS A 228 25.33 -2.45 -3.43
CA HIS A 228 26.23 -2.94 -2.37
C HIS A 228 26.22 -2.03 -1.12
N ASP A 229 26.07 -0.73 -1.31
CA ASP A 229 25.96 0.32 -0.29
C ASP A 229 24.51 0.60 0.13
N GLY A 230 23.55 -0.22 -0.32
CA GLY A 230 22.14 -0.09 0.01
C GLY A 230 21.82 -0.49 1.45
N ILE A 231 20.69 -0.01 1.96
CA ILE A 231 20.25 -0.23 3.33
C ILE A 231 19.00 -1.10 3.34
N ALA A 232 19.08 -2.24 4.02
CA ALA A 232 17.98 -3.17 4.25
C ALA A 232 17.35 -2.90 5.62
N ILE A 233 16.03 -2.64 5.63
CA ILE A 233 15.28 -2.27 6.84
C ILE A 233 14.19 -3.30 7.08
N PHE A 234 14.11 -3.84 8.29
CA PHE A 234 13.11 -4.83 8.69
C PHE A 234 12.82 -4.78 10.19
N PRO A 235 11.67 -5.33 10.66
CA PRO A 235 11.35 -5.32 12.08
C PRO A 235 12.26 -6.24 12.87
N ARG A 236 12.42 -5.95 14.17
CA ARG A 236 13.02 -6.86 15.16
C ARG A 236 12.07 -8.04 15.38
N ASP A 237 12.10 -8.99 14.46
CA ASP A 237 11.24 -10.17 14.44
C ASP A 237 12.10 -11.43 14.56
N LEU A 238 12.13 -12.03 15.75
CA LEU A 238 12.90 -13.24 16.02
C LEU A 238 12.54 -14.42 15.10
N GLN A 239 11.34 -14.43 14.53
CA GLN A 239 10.87 -15.55 13.72
C GLN A 239 11.38 -15.50 12.28
N HIS A 240 11.53 -14.30 11.68
CA HIS A 240 11.85 -14.15 10.26
C HIS A 240 13.14 -13.35 10.00
N GLU A 241 13.72 -12.73 11.00
CA GLU A 241 14.92 -11.91 10.89
C GLU A 241 16.08 -12.62 10.16
N MET A 242 16.30 -13.90 10.44
CA MET A 242 17.36 -14.67 9.78
C MET A 242 17.18 -14.80 8.27
N ILE A 243 15.93 -14.87 7.79
CA ILE A 243 15.62 -14.90 6.35
C ILE A 243 16.06 -13.58 5.73
N TRP A 244 15.67 -12.45 6.33
CA TRP A 244 15.96 -11.12 5.81
C TRP A 244 17.43 -10.74 5.88
N ARG A 245 18.13 -11.15 6.95
CA ARG A 245 19.59 -11.00 7.06
C ARG A 245 20.32 -11.72 5.95
N GLN A 246 19.93 -12.96 5.66
CA GLN A 246 20.52 -13.75 4.59
C GLN A 246 20.30 -13.10 3.22
N GLN A 247 19.09 -12.60 2.94
CA GLN A 247 18.77 -11.94 1.67
C GLN A 247 19.44 -10.56 1.53
N ALA A 248 19.61 -9.84 2.62
CA ALA A 248 20.36 -8.58 2.63
C ALA A 248 21.86 -8.79 2.38
N GLY A 249 22.41 -9.95 2.77
CA GLY A 249 23.82 -10.28 2.56
C GLY A 249 24.75 -9.31 3.28
N ALA A 250 25.68 -8.70 2.54
CA ALA A 250 26.69 -7.77 3.10
C ALA A 250 26.21 -6.31 3.17
N ARG A 251 24.96 -6.02 2.86
CA ARG A 251 24.41 -4.67 2.89
C ARG A 251 24.23 -4.16 4.31
N GLN A 252 24.17 -2.84 4.47
CA GLN A 252 23.88 -2.25 5.76
C GLN A 252 22.47 -2.65 6.22
N LEU A 253 22.36 -3.03 7.51
CA LEU A 253 21.10 -3.42 8.13
C LEU A 253 20.67 -2.34 9.12
N LEU A 254 19.38 -2.07 9.19
CA LEU A 254 18.74 -1.23 10.19
C LEU A 254 17.45 -1.93 10.63
N ARG A 255 17.31 -2.20 11.93
CA ARG A 255 16.11 -2.83 12.47
C ARG A 255 15.25 -1.80 13.18
N PHE A 256 13.95 -2.08 13.29
CA PHE A 256 13.03 -1.25 14.05
C PHE A 256 12.09 -2.11 14.90
N GLY A 257 11.67 -1.60 16.04
CA GLY A 257 10.71 -2.27 16.93
C GLY A 257 10.66 -1.62 18.30
N PHE A 258 9.72 -2.08 19.15
CA PHE A 258 9.63 -1.60 20.52
C PHE A 258 10.63 -2.34 21.43
N ALA A 259 11.06 -1.67 22.51
CA ALA A 259 12.07 -2.19 23.44
C ALA A 259 11.63 -3.45 24.18
N ASP A 260 10.32 -3.65 24.38
CA ASP A 260 9.72 -4.84 24.98
C ASP A 260 9.68 -6.06 24.03
N GLN A 261 9.94 -5.85 22.75
CA GLN A 261 10.09 -6.92 21.77
C GLN A 261 11.52 -7.49 21.90
N ALA A 262 11.61 -8.74 22.35
CA ALA A 262 12.90 -9.42 22.55
C ALA A 262 13.71 -9.46 21.24
N GLY A 263 14.88 -8.87 21.25
CA GLY A 263 15.87 -8.90 20.17
C GLY A 263 17.27 -8.84 20.77
N ASP A 264 18.24 -9.44 20.09
CA ASP A 264 19.64 -9.36 20.47
C ASP A 264 20.09 -7.89 20.46
N SER A 265 20.62 -7.41 21.61
CA SER A 265 21.06 -6.04 21.79
C SER A 265 22.31 -5.66 20.99
N ASP A 266 23.04 -6.67 20.51
CA ASP A 266 24.34 -6.48 19.85
C ASP A 266 24.25 -6.50 18.31
N HIS A 267 23.68 -5.44 17.74
CA HIS A 267 23.67 -5.30 16.28
C HIS A 267 24.60 -4.17 15.82
N PRO A 268 25.60 -4.44 14.94
CA PRO A 268 26.57 -3.43 14.49
C PRO A 268 25.99 -2.26 13.68
N GLY A 269 24.75 -2.39 13.16
CA GLY A 269 24.05 -1.32 12.44
C GLY A 269 23.17 -0.42 13.31
N GLY A 270 23.00 -0.77 14.58
CA GLY A 270 22.05 -0.12 15.48
C GLY A 270 20.59 -0.43 15.16
N ASP A 271 19.70 0.05 16.00
CA ASP A 271 18.26 -0.15 15.88
C ASP A 271 17.53 1.18 16.03
N VAL A 272 16.35 1.30 15.44
CA VAL A 272 15.37 2.35 15.71
C VAL A 272 14.36 1.78 16.72
N VAL A 273 14.42 2.25 17.97
CA VAL A 273 13.73 1.63 19.09
C VAL A 273 12.62 2.53 19.61
N GLY A 274 11.40 1.99 19.62
CA GLY A 274 10.26 2.64 20.26
C GLY A 274 10.18 2.32 21.75
N GLN A 275 9.79 3.30 22.56
CA GLN A 275 9.47 3.11 23.98
C GLN A 275 8.15 3.81 24.29
N TRP A 276 7.18 3.03 24.80
CA TRP A 276 5.89 3.60 25.21
C TRP A 276 6.08 4.57 26.39
N GLN A 277 5.44 5.72 26.28
CA GLN A 277 5.35 6.70 27.36
C GLN A 277 3.96 6.59 28.02
N GLY A 278 3.91 6.44 29.35
CA GLY A 278 2.66 6.37 30.12
C GLY A 278 2.46 5.05 30.86
N VAL A 279 1.38 5.00 31.66
CA VAL A 279 1.02 3.81 32.47
C VAL A 279 0.45 2.73 31.55
N ALA A 280 0.75 1.45 31.84
CA ALA A 280 0.18 0.31 31.15
C ALA A 280 -1.37 0.43 31.15
N GLY A 281 -1.98 0.61 30.00
CA GLY A 281 -3.43 0.81 29.80
C GLY A 281 -3.82 2.16 29.15
N GLU A 282 -2.99 3.21 29.24
CA GLU A 282 -3.23 4.51 28.59
C GLU A 282 -2.40 4.70 27.30
N GLN A 283 -1.85 3.64 26.75
CA GLN A 283 -0.89 3.64 25.64
C GLN A 283 -1.54 3.93 24.27
N VAL A 284 -2.28 5.02 24.17
CA VAL A 284 -2.83 5.45 22.87
C VAL A 284 -1.97 6.59 22.34
N GLY A 285 -1.02 6.23 21.48
CA GLY A 285 -0.38 7.19 20.59
C GLY A 285 0.80 7.99 21.15
N HIS A 286 1.27 7.75 22.40
CA HIS A 286 2.41 8.46 22.97
C HIS A 286 3.61 7.52 23.22
N PHE A 287 4.71 7.75 22.49
CA PHE A 287 5.93 6.97 22.58
C PHE A 287 7.14 7.78 22.11
N THR A 288 8.33 7.39 22.54
CA THR A 288 9.59 7.94 22.03
C THR A 288 10.18 7.01 20.96
N ILE A 289 10.93 7.57 20.03
CA ILE A 289 11.76 6.83 19.06
C ILE A 289 13.21 7.22 19.30
N GLU A 290 14.04 6.25 19.63
CA GLU A 290 15.49 6.38 19.76
C GLU A 290 16.17 5.88 18.48
N PHE A 291 17.11 6.64 17.96
CA PHE A 291 17.88 6.34 16.77
C PHE A 291 19.28 5.83 17.10
N PRO A 292 19.99 5.18 16.17
CA PRO A 292 21.34 4.64 16.41
C PRO A 292 22.38 5.66 16.90
N ASN A 293 22.20 6.94 16.58
CA ASN A 293 23.03 8.05 17.05
C ASN A 293 22.67 8.54 18.46
N GLN A 294 21.82 7.81 19.20
CA GLN A 294 21.31 8.14 20.54
C GLN A 294 20.43 9.41 20.60
N HIS A 295 20.03 9.96 19.45
CA HIS A 295 19.04 11.00 19.41
C HIS A 295 17.63 10.40 19.59
N SER A 296 16.78 11.06 20.37
CA SER A 296 15.41 10.61 20.63
C SER A 296 14.39 11.67 20.23
N ILE A 297 13.27 11.24 19.67
CA ILE A 297 12.12 12.09 19.36
C ILE A 297 10.87 11.60 20.07
N GLU A 298 9.98 12.52 20.39
CA GLU A 298 8.70 12.23 21.05
C GLU A 298 7.56 12.23 20.00
N ILE A 299 6.75 11.19 20.01
CA ILE A 299 5.64 11.01 19.07
C ILE A 299 4.31 10.99 19.83
N HIS A 300 3.43 11.91 19.46
CA HIS A 300 2.03 11.99 19.84
C HIS A 300 1.15 11.56 18.66
N SER A 301 1.08 10.27 18.42
CA SER A 301 0.39 9.72 17.26
C SER A 301 -1.12 9.92 17.32
N ARG A 302 -1.71 10.31 16.19
CA ARG A 302 -3.17 10.35 16.01
C ARG A 302 -3.75 8.99 15.63
N GLY A 303 -2.93 8.00 15.29
CA GLY A 303 -3.34 6.63 14.99
C GLY A 303 -3.59 5.79 16.24
N VAL A 304 -4.30 4.69 16.08
CA VAL A 304 -4.66 3.79 17.18
C VAL A 304 -3.94 2.46 17.04
N GLY A 305 -3.43 1.95 18.18
CA GLY A 305 -2.91 0.60 18.30
C GLY A 305 -1.43 0.45 17.99
N HIS A 306 -0.89 -0.67 18.46
CA HIS A 306 0.53 -1.02 18.32
C HIS A 306 0.99 -1.07 16.85
N HIS A 307 0.15 -1.61 15.96
CA HIS A 307 0.47 -1.70 14.54
C HIS A 307 0.67 -0.33 13.87
N PHE A 308 -0.05 0.72 14.32
CA PHE A 308 0.16 2.06 13.80
C PHE A 308 1.50 2.64 14.31
N ALA A 309 1.82 2.44 15.57
CA ALA A 309 3.11 2.86 16.13
C ALA A 309 4.29 2.12 15.47
N MET A 310 4.17 0.82 15.16
CA MET A 310 5.15 0.09 14.36
C MET A 310 5.33 0.68 12.96
N ASN A 311 4.26 1.15 12.30
CA ASN A 311 4.37 1.84 11.02
C ASN A 311 5.11 3.19 11.16
N CYS A 312 4.94 3.92 12.29
CA CYS A 312 5.73 5.12 12.57
C CYS A 312 7.23 4.80 12.73
N LEU A 313 7.57 3.72 13.45
CA LEU A 313 8.96 3.27 13.60
C LEU A 313 9.58 2.88 12.25
N ALA A 314 8.84 2.13 11.42
CA ALA A 314 9.27 1.75 10.07
C ALA A 314 9.53 2.97 9.18
N ALA A 315 8.62 3.95 9.20
CA ALA A 315 8.79 5.19 8.45
C ALA A 315 9.96 6.02 8.98
N ALA A 316 10.12 6.12 10.30
CA ALA A 316 11.24 6.81 10.94
C ALA A 316 12.59 6.15 10.58
N ALA A 317 12.67 4.82 10.60
CA ALA A 317 13.87 4.09 10.21
C ALA A 317 14.26 4.35 8.74
N CYS A 318 13.28 4.32 7.83
CA CYS A 318 13.53 4.62 6.41
C CYS A 318 13.96 6.08 6.19
N ALA A 319 13.32 7.02 6.86
CA ALA A 319 13.64 8.44 6.77
C ALA A 319 15.03 8.75 7.35
N TYR A 320 15.38 8.15 8.49
CA TYR A 320 16.71 8.24 9.08
C TYR A 320 17.80 7.67 8.14
N ALA A 321 17.54 6.48 7.56
CA ALA A 321 18.43 5.88 6.57
C ALA A 321 18.58 6.76 5.30
N ALA A 322 17.56 7.54 4.96
CA ALA A 322 17.58 8.51 3.86
C ALA A 322 18.33 9.82 4.20
N GLY A 323 18.83 9.97 5.43
CA GLY A 323 19.54 11.16 5.90
C GLY A 323 18.61 12.33 6.22
N ILE A 324 17.33 12.08 6.51
CA ILE A 324 16.39 13.11 6.95
C ILE A 324 16.61 13.39 8.45
N GLU A 325 16.63 14.67 8.81
CA GLU A 325 16.82 15.10 10.19
C GLU A 325 15.68 14.61 11.08
N THR A 326 16.01 14.19 12.30
CA THR A 326 15.07 13.60 13.25
C THR A 326 13.96 14.55 13.67
N ASP A 327 14.22 15.86 13.71
CA ASP A 327 13.21 16.88 14.00
C ASP A 327 12.14 16.98 12.90
N ASP A 328 12.52 16.84 11.63
CA ASP A 328 11.56 16.79 10.52
C ASP A 328 10.73 15.50 10.54
N ILE A 329 11.34 14.36 10.95
CA ILE A 329 10.64 13.09 11.18
C ILE A 329 9.60 13.28 12.28
N ALA A 330 9.97 13.84 13.42
CA ALA A 330 9.07 14.11 14.55
C ALA A 330 7.92 15.03 14.15
N ALA A 331 8.22 16.14 13.52
CA ALA A 331 7.23 17.12 13.07
C ALA A 331 6.19 16.49 12.13
N ALA A 332 6.65 15.71 11.14
CA ALA A 332 5.76 15.07 10.18
C ALA A 332 4.89 13.98 10.82
N LEU A 333 5.46 13.10 11.64
CA LEU A 333 4.72 12.00 12.28
C LEU A 333 3.69 12.51 13.30
N ASN A 334 3.99 13.57 14.04
CA ASN A 334 3.07 14.18 15.00
C ASN A 334 1.85 14.83 14.32
N HIS A 335 1.99 15.26 13.06
CA HIS A 335 0.90 15.85 12.29
C HIS A 335 0.26 14.86 11.28
N PHE A 336 0.78 13.63 11.22
CA PHE A 336 0.28 12.65 10.26
C PHE A 336 -1.15 12.22 10.55
N GLU A 337 -2.01 12.33 9.56
CA GLU A 337 -3.38 11.82 9.59
C GLU A 337 -3.48 10.47 8.86
N ALA A 338 -4.23 9.55 9.47
CA ALA A 338 -4.40 8.23 8.88
C ALA A 338 -5.08 8.32 7.49
N VAL A 339 -4.63 7.47 6.59
CA VAL A 339 -5.19 7.37 5.24
C VAL A 339 -6.63 6.85 5.30
N SER A 340 -7.50 7.37 4.44
CA SER A 340 -8.89 6.89 4.33
C SER A 340 -8.95 5.37 4.17
N GLY A 341 -9.81 4.73 4.97
CA GLY A 341 -9.96 3.28 5.02
C GLY A 341 -8.82 2.53 5.71
N ARG A 342 -7.89 3.21 6.38
CA ARG A 342 -6.70 2.61 7.03
C ARG A 342 -6.49 3.14 8.45
N GLY A 343 -7.53 3.00 9.27
CA GLY A 343 -7.51 3.48 10.66
C GLY A 343 -7.83 4.97 10.81
N GLN A 344 -8.49 5.59 9.83
CA GLN A 344 -8.93 6.97 9.92
C GLN A 344 -10.00 7.13 10.99
N ARG A 345 -9.84 8.14 11.85
CA ARG A 345 -10.74 8.40 12.98
C ARG A 345 -11.72 9.52 12.68
N PHE A 346 -12.94 9.35 13.16
CA PHE A 346 -14.00 10.34 13.12
C PHE A 346 -14.63 10.48 14.50
N THR A 347 -14.99 11.70 14.89
CA THR A 347 -15.72 11.92 16.12
C THR A 347 -17.20 11.65 15.92
N ILE A 348 -17.81 10.89 16.85
CA ILE A 348 -19.23 10.63 16.88
C ILE A 348 -19.92 11.79 17.63
N ALA A 349 -21.08 12.25 17.13
CA ALA A 349 -21.90 13.26 17.83
C ALA A 349 -22.22 12.80 19.28
N GLY A 350 -22.09 13.70 20.25
CA GLY A 350 -22.22 13.33 21.66
C GLY A 350 -20.97 12.72 22.29
N GLY A 351 -19.87 12.58 21.54
CA GLY A 351 -18.62 11.96 21.95
C GLY A 351 -18.53 10.49 21.56
N GLY A 352 -17.31 9.98 21.49
CA GLY A 352 -17.03 8.63 20.97
C GLY A 352 -16.24 8.68 19.68
N MET A 353 -15.91 7.51 19.12
CA MET A 353 -14.98 7.39 18.00
C MET A 353 -15.48 6.36 16.98
N LEU A 354 -15.41 6.72 15.71
CA LEU A 354 -15.53 5.79 14.57
C LEU A 354 -14.16 5.65 13.92
N VAL A 355 -13.70 4.41 13.74
CA VAL A 355 -12.46 4.07 13.03
C VAL A 355 -12.79 3.44 11.69
N ASP A 356 -12.45 4.10 10.62
CA ASP A 356 -12.55 3.59 9.24
C ASP A 356 -11.28 2.80 8.89
N ASP A 357 -11.37 1.47 8.92
CA ASP A 357 -10.33 0.53 8.48
C ASP A 357 -10.85 -0.40 7.37
N SER A 358 -11.70 0.17 6.50
CA SER A 358 -12.53 -0.53 5.51
C SER A 358 -11.81 -0.91 4.22
N TYR A 359 -10.53 -0.53 4.05
CA TYR A 359 -9.83 -0.72 2.78
C TYR A 359 -9.54 -2.20 2.46
N ASN A 360 -9.04 -2.96 3.44
CA ASN A 360 -8.74 -4.39 3.28
C ASN A 360 -8.76 -5.12 4.64
N ALA A 361 -8.88 -6.45 4.60
CA ALA A 361 -8.86 -7.30 5.79
C ALA A 361 -8.13 -8.62 5.50
N ASN A 362 -7.28 -9.03 6.45
CA ASN A 362 -6.73 -10.37 6.59
C ASN A 362 -6.74 -10.76 8.07
N PRO A 363 -6.54 -12.03 8.43
CA PRO A 363 -6.69 -12.49 9.82
C PRO A 363 -5.86 -11.69 10.83
N ASP A 364 -4.60 -11.41 10.53
CA ASP A 364 -3.70 -10.70 11.45
C ASP A 364 -4.04 -9.22 11.57
N SER A 365 -4.46 -8.58 10.48
CA SER A 365 -4.92 -7.19 10.52
C SER A 365 -6.25 -7.02 11.27
N VAL A 366 -7.15 -8.01 11.21
CA VAL A 366 -8.40 -8.01 12.02
C VAL A 366 -8.07 -8.19 13.49
N ARG A 367 -7.18 -9.10 13.86
CA ARG A 367 -6.72 -9.27 15.26
C ARG A 367 -6.09 -7.98 15.80
N ALA A 368 -5.23 -7.33 15.01
CA ALA A 368 -4.65 -6.03 15.38
C ALA A 368 -5.70 -4.94 15.58
N ALA A 369 -6.77 -4.93 14.76
CA ALA A 369 -7.90 -4.03 14.91
C ALA A 369 -8.68 -4.29 16.20
N ILE A 370 -8.93 -5.56 16.56
CA ILE A 370 -9.57 -5.97 17.81
C ILE A 370 -8.75 -5.52 19.02
N ASP A 371 -7.43 -5.76 19.02
CA ASP A 371 -6.53 -5.32 20.09
C ASP A 371 -6.49 -3.79 20.24
N ALA A 372 -6.56 -3.08 19.13
CA ALA A 372 -6.64 -1.62 19.13
C ALA A 372 -8.00 -1.13 19.66
N LEU A 373 -9.10 -1.72 19.22
CA LEU A 373 -10.45 -1.39 19.69
C LEU A 373 -10.59 -1.60 21.19
N GLN A 374 -10.02 -2.69 21.74
CA GLN A 374 -10.08 -2.99 23.17
C GLN A 374 -9.50 -1.89 24.05
N ARG A 375 -8.58 -1.09 23.51
CA ARG A 375 -7.95 0.04 24.22
C ARG A 375 -8.73 1.36 24.13
N LEU A 376 -9.79 1.39 23.32
CA LEU A 376 -10.66 2.54 23.16
C LEU A 376 -11.77 2.57 24.23
N PRO A 377 -12.42 3.71 24.44
CA PRO A 377 -13.55 3.81 25.37
C PRO A 377 -14.67 2.81 25.09
N LYS A 378 -15.24 2.27 26.14
CA LYS A 378 -16.45 1.43 26.08
C LYS A 378 -17.72 2.29 26.07
N PRO A 379 -18.82 1.83 25.47
CA PRO A 379 -19.00 0.52 24.81
C PRO A 379 -18.29 0.47 23.45
N GLN A 380 -17.88 -0.76 23.08
CA GLN A 380 -17.13 -1.02 21.86
C GLN A 380 -17.99 -1.83 20.87
N ALA A 381 -17.86 -1.49 19.59
CA ALA A 381 -18.57 -2.15 18.49
C ALA A 381 -17.58 -2.47 17.37
N LEU A 382 -17.69 -3.66 16.80
CA LEU A 382 -16.88 -4.12 15.69
C LEU A 382 -17.79 -4.53 14.52
N VAL A 383 -17.54 -3.96 13.34
CA VAL A 383 -18.24 -4.29 12.11
C VAL A 383 -17.25 -4.96 11.16
N LEU A 384 -17.49 -6.21 10.82
CA LEU A 384 -16.60 -7.00 9.97
C LEU A 384 -17.29 -7.46 8.69
N GLY A 385 -16.62 -7.21 7.56
CA GLY A 385 -16.91 -7.88 6.29
C GLY A 385 -15.97 -9.07 6.07
N ASP A 386 -16.27 -9.90 5.06
CA ASP A 386 -15.44 -11.04 4.71
C ASP A 386 -13.98 -10.67 4.46
N MET A 387 -13.08 -11.59 4.81
CA MET A 387 -11.67 -11.54 4.45
C MET A 387 -11.45 -12.29 3.14
N GLY A 388 -10.81 -11.62 2.16
CA GLY A 388 -10.47 -12.23 0.86
C GLY A 388 -9.07 -12.82 0.83
N GLU A 389 -8.79 -13.60 -0.21
CA GLU A 389 -7.47 -14.17 -0.51
C GLU A 389 -6.92 -15.07 0.63
N VAL A 390 -7.84 -15.69 1.36
CA VAL A 390 -7.53 -16.52 2.54
C VAL A 390 -7.33 -18.01 2.19
N GLY A 391 -7.58 -18.39 0.92
CA GLY A 391 -7.44 -19.77 0.43
C GLY A 391 -8.40 -20.77 1.08
N ASP A 392 -8.04 -22.06 1.04
CA ASP A 392 -8.87 -23.18 1.50
C ASP A 392 -9.20 -23.11 3.01
N ARG A 393 -8.42 -22.38 3.78
CA ARG A 393 -8.63 -22.19 5.23
C ARG A 393 -9.49 -20.96 5.56
N GLY A 394 -10.18 -20.41 4.59
CA GLY A 394 -10.97 -19.18 4.76
C GLY A 394 -11.97 -19.27 5.90
N ASP A 395 -12.75 -20.35 6.00
CA ASP A 395 -13.73 -20.53 7.07
C ASP A 395 -13.08 -20.59 8.46
N GLU A 396 -11.96 -21.32 8.61
CA GLU A 396 -11.19 -21.38 9.86
C GLU A 396 -10.71 -19.99 10.32
N PHE A 397 -10.24 -19.17 9.39
CA PHE A 397 -9.76 -17.83 9.70
C PHE A 397 -10.88 -16.87 10.09
N HIS A 398 -12.07 -17.00 9.49
CA HIS A 398 -13.24 -16.23 9.89
C HIS A 398 -13.71 -16.64 11.30
N GLU A 399 -13.76 -17.94 11.60
CA GLU A 399 -14.06 -18.41 12.96
C GLU A 399 -13.00 -17.94 13.98
N GLU A 400 -11.71 -18.01 13.63
CA GLU A 400 -10.61 -17.57 14.50
C GLU A 400 -10.81 -16.12 14.94
N VAL A 401 -11.09 -15.19 14.01
CA VAL A 401 -11.23 -13.78 14.37
C VAL A 401 -12.47 -13.51 15.20
N LEU A 402 -13.57 -14.22 14.98
CA LEU A 402 -14.78 -14.10 15.82
C LEU A 402 -14.50 -14.58 17.25
N ARG A 403 -13.89 -15.77 17.42
CA ARG A 403 -13.50 -16.28 18.75
C ARG A 403 -12.48 -15.35 19.43
N TYR A 404 -11.60 -14.73 18.64
CA TYR A 404 -10.65 -13.74 19.18
C TYR A 404 -11.36 -12.48 19.68
N ALA A 405 -12.33 -11.95 18.94
CA ALA A 405 -13.15 -10.81 19.38
C ALA A 405 -13.92 -11.11 20.66
N ASP A 406 -14.54 -12.29 20.76
CA ASP A 406 -15.25 -12.76 21.94
C ASP A 406 -14.31 -12.88 23.15
N SER A 407 -13.11 -13.45 22.97
CA SER A 407 -12.08 -13.56 24.02
C SER A 407 -11.58 -12.22 24.55
N LYS A 408 -11.86 -11.13 23.83
CA LYS A 408 -11.52 -9.75 24.18
C LYS A 408 -12.71 -8.93 24.68
N ASP A 409 -13.82 -9.58 25.02
CA ASP A 409 -15.07 -8.94 25.48
C ASP A 409 -15.66 -7.92 24.47
N ILE A 410 -15.44 -8.11 23.18
CA ILE A 410 -16.11 -7.31 22.15
C ILE A 410 -17.50 -7.90 21.92
N ALA A 411 -18.46 -7.48 22.72
CA ALA A 411 -19.81 -8.06 22.74
C ALA A 411 -20.73 -7.58 21.61
N SER A 412 -20.43 -6.45 20.97
CA SER A 412 -21.26 -5.88 19.90
C SER A 412 -20.56 -6.08 18.55
N LEU A 413 -20.94 -7.15 17.83
CA LEU A 413 -20.36 -7.54 16.53
C LEU A 413 -21.42 -7.59 15.44
N TRP A 414 -21.25 -6.80 14.39
CA TRP A 414 -22.04 -6.83 13.15
C TRP A 414 -21.21 -7.45 12.03
N LEU A 415 -21.78 -8.45 11.39
CA LEU A 415 -21.08 -9.27 10.41
C LEU A 415 -21.80 -9.20 9.06
N HIS A 416 -21.02 -9.10 7.98
CA HIS A 416 -21.52 -9.06 6.61
C HIS A 416 -20.66 -9.91 5.68
N GLY A 417 -21.32 -10.69 4.82
CA GLY A 417 -20.68 -11.56 3.83
C GLY A 417 -20.91 -13.04 4.12
N ASP A 418 -20.69 -13.87 3.09
CA ASP A 418 -21.02 -15.29 3.13
C ASP A 418 -20.10 -16.10 4.05
N ALA A 419 -18.82 -15.74 4.11
CA ALA A 419 -17.87 -16.41 4.98
C ALA A 419 -18.10 -16.03 6.46
N MET A 420 -18.43 -14.78 6.74
CA MET A 420 -18.85 -14.35 8.07
C MET A 420 -20.17 -15.00 8.51
N ALA A 421 -21.11 -15.24 7.57
CA ALA A 421 -22.35 -15.98 7.87
C ALA A 421 -22.05 -17.39 8.38
N ARG A 422 -21.19 -18.14 7.66
CA ARG A 422 -20.79 -19.49 8.07
C ARG A 422 -20.06 -19.49 9.40
N ALA A 423 -19.15 -18.56 9.61
CA ALA A 423 -18.41 -18.43 10.86
C ALA A 423 -19.34 -18.07 12.05
N ALA A 424 -20.30 -17.16 11.86
CA ALA A 424 -21.30 -16.83 12.87
C ALA A 424 -22.18 -18.05 13.22
N GLN A 425 -22.63 -18.79 12.23
CA GLN A 425 -23.42 -20.01 12.43
C GLN A 425 -22.61 -21.08 13.19
N SER A 426 -21.34 -21.27 12.87
CA SER A 426 -20.47 -22.26 13.52
C SER A 426 -20.09 -21.88 14.95
N THR A 427 -19.85 -20.59 15.21
CA THR A 427 -19.34 -20.12 16.52
C THR A 427 -20.44 -19.64 17.46
N GLY A 428 -21.59 -19.24 16.93
CA GLY A 428 -22.66 -18.54 17.68
C GLY A 428 -22.28 -17.10 18.07
N ILE A 429 -21.27 -16.49 17.42
CA ILE A 429 -20.72 -15.18 17.79
C ILE A 429 -21.07 -14.15 16.72
N GLY A 430 -21.66 -13.01 17.15
CA GLY A 430 -21.99 -11.87 16.33
C GLY A 430 -23.31 -11.98 15.57
N ASP A 431 -23.84 -10.84 15.17
CA ASP A 431 -25.12 -10.73 14.43
C ASP A 431 -24.80 -10.56 12.92
N HIS A 432 -25.19 -11.56 12.13
CA HIS A 432 -24.96 -11.55 10.68
C HIS A 432 -26.11 -10.93 9.91
N PHE A 433 -25.75 -10.11 8.91
CA PHE A 433 -26.67 -9.46 7.98
C PHE A 433 -26.26 -9.77 6.53
N SER A 434 -27.20 -10.31 5.76
CA SER A 434 -26.99 -10.60 4.33
C SER A 434 -26.87 -9.32 3.48
N GLU A 435 -27.49 -8.22 3.94
CA GLU A 435 -27.51 -6.94 3.25
C GLU A 435 -26.95 -5.83 4.15
N LEU A 436 -26.30 -4.81 3.55
CA LEU A 436 -25.72 -3.70 4.30
C LEU A 436 -26.75 -2.75 4.90
N GLU A 437 -27.89 -2.54 4.25
CA GLU A 437 -28.93 -1.62 4.70
C GLU A 437 -29.53 -2.02 6.05
N PRO A 438 -29.94 -3.29 6.29
CA PRO A 438 -30.32 -3.75 7.62
C PRO A 438 -29.22 -3.63 8.67
N LEU A 439 -27.98 -3.96 8.33
CA LEU A 439 -26.81 -3.82 9.21
C LEU A 439 -26.64 -2.35 9.64
N ILE A 440 -26.65 -1.43 8.68
CA ILE A 440 -26.49 0.01 8.93
C ILE A 440 -27.60 0.54 9.84
N ARG A 441 -28.84 0.07 9.65
CA ARG A 441 -29.99 0.47 10.46
C ARG A 441 -29.81 0.00 11.90
N ASP A 442 -29.52 -1.28 12.11
CA ASP A 442 -29.35 -1.87 13.45
C ASP A 442 -28.18 -1.22 14.20
N LEU A 443 -27.04 -1.02 13.52
CA LEU A 443 -25.88 -0.31 14.07
C LEU A 443 -26.22 1.15 14.43
N SER A 444 -27.03 1.84 13.61
CA SER A 444 -27.48 3.21 13.90
C SER A 444 -28.41 3.27 15.10
N ASP A 445 -29.33 2.31 15.24
CA ASP A 445 -30.21 2.18 16.39
C ASP A 445 -29.42 1.90 17.67
N TRP A 446 -28.42 1.01 17.60
CA TRP A 446 -27.50 0.78 18.71
C TRP A 446 -26.75 2.07 19.10
N LEU A 447 -26.24 2.81 18.12
CA LEU A 447 -25.53 4.06 18.36
C LEU A 447 -26.43 5.10 19.07
N HIS A 448 -27.66 5.28 18.60
CA HIS A 448 -28.64 6.17 19.22
C HIS A 448 -28.95 5.75 20.68
N GLN A 449 -29.06 4.45 20.95
CA GLN A 449 -29.27 3.92 22.31
C GLN A 449 -28.05 4.26 23.21
N GLN A 450 -26.82 4.15 22.71
CA GLN A 450 -25.64 4.52 23.49
C GLN A 450 -25.59 6.03 23.77
N GLN A 451 -25.92 6.84 22.77
CA GLN A 451 -26.01 8.30 22.93
C GLN A 451 -27.08 8.72 23.96
N ALA A 452 -28.26 8.07 23.94
CA ALA A 452 -29.32 8.30 24.92
C ALA A 452 -28.90 7.98 26.37
N LYS A 453 -27.94 7.06 26.53
CA LYS A 453 -27.31 6.73 27.84
C LYS A 453 -26.09 7.62 28.16
N ALA A 454 -25.80 8.63 27.34
CA ALA A 454 -24.61 9.48 27.46
C ALA A 454 -23.28 8.71 27.41
N HIS A 455 -23.27 7.54 26.76
CA HIS A 455 -22.06 6.77 26.53
C HIS A 455 -21.25 7.38 25.36
N ARG A 456 -19.94 7.11 25.35
CA ARG A 456 -19.01 7.51 24.31
C ARG A 456 -18.49 6.27 23.56
N PRO A 457 -19.28 5.70 22.65
CA PRO A 457 -18.95 4.42 22.02
C PRO A 457 -17.75 4.54 21.08
N SER A 458 -17.03 3.42 20.92
CA SER A 458 -16.00 3.25 19.92
C SER A 458 -16.43 2.20 18.89
N ILE A 459 -16.46 2.58 17.62
CA ILE A 459 -16.88 1.71 16.51
C ILE A 459 -15.68 1.49 15.58
N TRP A 460 -15.39 0.24 15.22
CA TRP A 460 -14.35 -0.12 14.24
C TRP A 460 -14.98 -0.85 13.08
N ILE A 461 -14.72 -0.38 11.85
CA ILE A 461 -15.28 -0.94 10.62
C ILE A 461 -14.15 -1.46 9.74
N LYS A 462 -14.21 -2.78 9.40
CA LYS A 462 -13.18 -3.44 8.63
C LYS A 462 -13.76 -4.52 7.70
N GLY A 463 -13.12 -4.76 6.56
CA GLY A 463 -13.45 -5.80 5.61
C GLY A 463 -12.56 -5.73 4.38
N SER A 464 -12.53 -6.80 3.58
CA SER A 464 -11.77 -6.83 2.34
C SER A 464 -12.31 -5.86 1.30
N ARG A 465 -11.48 -5.47 0.36
CA ARG A 465 -11.79 -4.42 -0.64
C ARG A 465 -13.09 -4.66 -1.42
N PHE A 466 -13.38 -5.91 -1.76
CA PHE A 466 -14.61 -6.26 -2.50
C PHE A 466 -15.89 -6.08 -1.67
N MET A 467 -15.81 -6.12 -0.33
CA MET A 467 -16.95 -5.90 0.58
C MET A 467 -17.41 -4.43 0.60
N LYS A 468 -16.54 -3.49 0.22
CA LYS A 468 -16.85 -2.06 0.17
C LYS A 468 -17.43 -1.51 1.48
N MET A 469 -16.82 -1.90 2.61
CA MET A 469 -17.29 -1.54 3.94
C MET A 469 -17.25 -0.03 4.23
N GLU A 470 -16.56 0.77 3.39
CA GLU A 470 -16.65 2.24 3.41
C GLU A 470 -18.08 2.77 3.21
N ARG A 471 -19.03 1.95 2.72
CA ARG A 471 -20.43 2.30 2.62
C ARG A 471 -21.08 2.44 4.02
N VAL A 472 -20.69 1.58 4.95
CA VAL A 472 -21.14 1.66 6.36
C VAL A 472 -20.60 2.93 7.01
N VAL A 473 -19.32 3.23 6.81
CA VAL A 473 -18.67 4.46 7.30
C VAL A 473 -19.42 5.70 6.82
N ARG A 474 -19.69 5.81 5.52
CA ARG A 474 -20.39 6.95 4.91
C ARG A 474 -21.83 7.09 5.45
N ALA A 475 -22.53 5.98 5.62
CA ALA A 475 -23.89 6.03 6.13
C ALA A 475 -23.93 6.58 7.57
N LEU A 476 -23.03 6.15 8.45
CA LEU A 476 -22.92 6.69 9.80
C LEU A 476 -22.52 8.17 9.84
N GLN A 477 -21.68 8.63 8.92
CA GLN A 477 -21.31 10.05 8.79
C GLN A 477 -22.52 10.94 8.46
N ILE A 478 -23.44 10.46 7.64
CA ILE A 478 -24.69 11.18 7.31
C ILE A 478 -25.63 11.26 8.52
N HIS A 479 -25.63 10.24 9.37
CA HIS A 479 -26.55 10.11 10.52
C HIS A 479 -26.03 10.72 11.84
N GLY A 480 -24.96 11.50 11.83
CA GLY A 480 -24.51 12.21 13.04
C GLY A 480 -23.06 12.00 13.45
N VAL A 481 -22.24 11.47 12.57
CA VAL A 481 -20.78 11.49 12.74
C VAL A 481 -20.24 12.70 12.01
N SER A 482 -19.81 13.73 12.71
CA SER A 482 -19.22 14.91 12.07
C SER A 482 -17.81 14.60 11.60
N GLY A 483 -17.51 14.87 10.33
CA GLY A 483 -16.20 14.71 9.72
C GLY A 483 -15.21 15.80 10.13
N VAL A 484 -14.96 15.96 11.44
CA VAL A 484 -13.84 16.74 11.93
C VAL A 484 -12.80 15.77 12.43
N ALA A 485 -11.67 15.68 11.72
CA ALA A 485 -10.48 15.04 12.24
C ALA A 485 -10.25 15.60 13.65
N CYS A 486 -10.16 14.73 14.67
CA CYS A 486 -9.86 15.17 16.03
C CYS A 486 -8.56 15.98 16.01
N CYS A 487 -8.64 17.26 16.41
CA CYS A 487 -7.50 18.12 16.66
C CYS A 487 -6.62 17.54 17.76
#